data_0a5a65c9274468da60724b5498010d61
#
_entry.id   0a5a65c9274468da60724b5498010d61
#
_cell.length_a   1.000
_cell.length_b   1.000
_cell.length_c   1.000
_cell.angle_alpha   90.00
_cell.angle_beta   90.00
_cell.angle_gamma   90.00
#
_symmetry.space_group_name_H-M   'P 1'
#
loop_
_entity.id
_entity.type
_entity.pdbx_description
1 polymer ?
#
loop_
_entity_poly.entity_id
_entity_poly.type
_entity_poly.pdbx_seq_one_letter_code
_entity_poly.pdbx_strand_id
1 'polypeptide(L)'
;MRDYIYFENVEGLKDNILDEDCKIVYLKQKAEDYFIHIVCCQFSNEESLKTEWKELVSNVSEVVQKKLKDLIEIYNIYIVFFQPQVEESLVYSIEQNKYSSRKIVLRKELPDEKKRLEQIISSKLFDLKIEKENSEQRCFIEGMDFITIFNDENCEKELKKYIEECAWEAMNEKN
;
A
#
# COMPACT_ATOMS: atom_id res chain seq x y z
N MET A 1 -13.05 13.37 12.09
CA MET A 1 -13.51 11.95 12.00
C MET A 1 -13.60 11.65 10.52
N ARG A 2 -13.04 10.55 10.02
CA ARG A 2 -13.11 10.20 8.60
C ARG A 2 -14.46 9.58 8.30
N ASP A 3 -15.06 9.92 7.17
CA ASP A 3 -16.38 9.40 6.79
C ASP A 3 -16.20 8.13 5.95
N TYR A 4 -16.76 7.02 6.45
CA TYR A 4 -16.77 5.72 5.79
C TYR A 4 -18.16 5.34 5.33
N ILE A 5 -18.26 4.82 4.11
CA ILE A 5 -19.49 4.30 3.51
C ILE A 5 -19.32 2.80 3.33
N TYR A 6 -20.19 2.00 3.94
CA TYR A 6 -20.16 0.54 3.86
C TYR A 6 -21.08 0.04 2.75
N PHE A 7 -20.62 -0.98 2.05
CA PHE A 7 -21.38 -1.70 1.05
C PHE A 7 -21.55 -3.15 1.51
N GLU A 8 -22.78 -3.54 1.75
CA GLU A 8 -23.15 -4.90 2.15
C GLU A 8 -23.40 -5.73 0.87
N ASN A 9 -22.97 -7.00 0.89
CA ASN A 9 -23.26 -7.99 -0.16
C ASN A 9 -22.97 -7.51 -1.59
N VAL A 10 -21.76 -7.03 -1.83
CA VAL A 10 -21.37 -6.64 -3.20
C VAL A 10 -21.24 -7.89 -4.05
N GLU A 11 -22.18 -8.06 -4.97
CA GLU A 11 -22.24 -9.17 -5.91
C GLU A 11 -20.93 -9.29 -6.70
N GLY A 12 -20.43 -10.50 -6.80
CA GLY A 12 -19.19 -10.81 -7.55
C GLY A 12 -17.91 -10.78 -6.70
N LEU A 13 -17.88 -10.17 -5.50
CA LEU A 13 -16.66 -10.16 -4.69
C LEU A 13 -16.27 -11.54 -4.14
N LYS A 14 -17.24 -12.43 -3.95
CA LYS A 14 -17.02 -13.81 -3.49
C LYS A 14 -17.02 -14.85 -4.61
N ASP A 15 -17.13 -14.43 -5.87
CA ASP A 15 -17.21 -15.38 -6.97
C ASP A 15 -15.95 -16.25 -7.04
N ASN A 16 -16.16 -17.57 -7.22
CA ASN A 16 -15.12 -18.59 -7.26
C ASN A 16 -14.22 -18.71 -6.01
N ILE A 17 -14.59 -18.07 -4.89
CA ILE A 17 -13.95 -18.30 -3.60
C ILE A 17 -14.60 -19.52 -2.97
N LEU A 18 -13.80 -20.56 -2.73
CA LEU A 18 -14.27 -21.84 -2.19
C LEU A 18 -14.42 -21.82 -0.67
N ASP A 19 -13.72 -20.91 0.00
CA ASP A 19 -13.86 -20.71 1.45
C ASP A 19 -15.20 -20.05 1.78
N GLU A 20 -16.19 -20.87 2.14
CA GLU A 20 -17.55 -20.41 2.48
C GLU A 20 -17.56 -19.47 3.69
N ASP A 21 -16.63 -19.65 4.64
CA ASP A 21 -16.48 -18.84 5.84
C ASP A 21 -15.70 -17.55 5.60
N CYS A 22 -15.19 -17.31 4.40
CA CYS A 22 -14.51 -16.09 4.04
C CYS A 22 -15.42 -14.87 4.28
N LYS A 23 -14.96 -13.98 5.14
CA LYS A 23 -15.64 -12.70 5.44
C LYS A 23 -15.09 -11.61 4.55
N ILE A 24 -15.97 -10.87 3.87
CA ILE A 24 -15.58 -9.72 3.03
C ILE A 24 -16.42 -8.51 3.42
N VAL A 25 -15.74 -7.39 3.67
CA VAL A 25 -16.36 -6.08 3.94
C VAL A 25 -15.80 -5.08 2.94
N TYR A 26 -16.64 -4.45 2.15
CA TYR A 26 -16.24 -3.38 1.25
C TYR A 26 -16.68 -2.02 1.81
N LEU A 27 -15.76 -1.08 1.87
CA LEU A 27 -16.03 0.27 2.34
C LEU A 27 -15.29 1.31 1.48
N LYS A 28 -15.83 2.51 1.45
CA LYS A 28 -15.20 3.68 0.84
C LYS A 28 -14.94 4.72 1.91
N GLN A 29 -13.77 5.33 1.86
CA GLN A 29 -13.45 6.49 2.67
C GLN A 29 -13.44 7.72 1.77
N LYS A 30 -14.22 8.74 2.15
CA LYS A 30 -14.24 10.01 1.43
C LYS A 30 -12.94 10.76 1.70
N ALA A 31 -12.19 11.05 0.64
CA ALA A 31 -11.14 12.07 0.62
C ALA A 31 -11.76 13.41 0.19
N GLU A 32 -10.97 14.38 -0.21
CA GLU A 32 -11.51 15.70 -0.59
C GLU A 32 -12.51 15.57 -1.75
N ASP A 33 -12.04 15.21 -2.94
CA ASP A 33 -12.84 15.15 -4.17
C ASP A 33 -12.99 13.72 -4.74
N TYR A 34 -12.49 12.70 -4.07
CA TYR A 34 -12.50 11.31 -4.53
C TYR A 34 -12.72 10.33 -3.37
N PHE A 35 -12.92 9.07 -3.70
CA PHE A 35 -13.03 8.00 -2.72
C PHE A 35 -11.80 7.08 -2.75
N ILE A 36 -11.42 6.62 -1.57
CA ILE A 36 -10.46 5.53 -1.40
C ILE A 36 -11.27 4.27 -1.17
N HIS A 37 -11.04 3.27 -2.00
CA HIS A 37 -11.75 2.00 -1.98
C HIS A 37 -10.99 0.99 -1.14
N ILE A 38 -11.66 0.35 -0.18
CA ILE A 38 -11.03 -0.56 0.77
C ILE A 38 -11.86 -1.83 0.86
N VAL A 39 -11.26 -2.96 0.51
CA VAL A 39 -11.86 -4.29 0.69
C VAL A 39 -11.12 -4.99 1.81
N CYS A 40 -11.80 -5.23 2.92
CA CYS A 40 -11.29 -5.99 4.06
C CYS A 40 -11.78 -7.43 3.94
N CYS A 41 -10.90 -8.39 4.11
CA CYS A 41 -11.28 -9.80 4.06
C CYS A 41 -10.53 -10.62 5.10
N GLN A 42 -11.15 -11.71 5.52
CA GLN A 42 -10.56 -12.75 6.36
C GLN A 42 -10.97 -14.10 5.82
N PHE A 43 -9.99 -14.93 5.54
CA PHE A 43 -10.20 -16.35 5.23
C PHE A 43 -10.27 -17.17 6.51
N SER A 44 -10.90 -18.34 6.45
CA SER A 44 -11.06 -19.23 7.60
C SER A 44 -9.72 -19.69 8.17
N ASN A 45 -8.71 -19.86 7.30
CA ASN A 45 -7.37 -20.28 7.68
C ASN A 45 -6.33 -19.81 6.66
N GLU A 46 -5.04 -20.05 6.96
CA GLU A 46 -3.93 -19.65 6.10
C GLU A 46 -3.90 -20.39 4.75
N GLU A 47 -4.29 -21.65 4.71
CA GLU A 47 -4.27 -22.43 3.47
C GLU A 47 -5.31 -21.91 2.47
N SER A 48 -6.51 -21.57 2.96
CA SER A 48 -7.53 -20.89 2.14
C SER A 48 -7.02 -19.54 1.65
N LEU A 49 -6.40 -18.73 2.51
CA LEU A 49 -5.78 -17.49 2.08
C LEU A 49 -4.74 -17.74 0.99
N LYS A 50 -3.83 -18.70 1.17
CA LYS A 50 -2.73 -19.01 0.24
C LYS A 50 -3.23 -19.42 -1.15
N THR A 51 -4.31 -20.16 -1.20
CA THR A 51 -4.88 -20.66 -2.46
C THR A 51 -5.74 -19.62 -3.18
N GLU A 52 -6.48 -18.77 -2.43
CA GLU A 52 -7.59 -18.00 -2.98
C GLU A 52 -7.41 -16.48 -2.97
N TRP A 53 -6.37 -15.93 -2.33
CA TRP A 53 -6.17 -14.48 -2.32
C TRP A 53 -6.07 -13.85 -3.72
N LYS A 54 -5.53 -14.57 -4.71
CA LYS A 54 -5.42 -14.08 -6.09
C LYS A 54 -6.78 -13.95 -6.75
N GLU A 55 -7.68 -14.90 -6.48
CA GLU A 55 -9.05 -14.85 -6.96
C GLU A 55 -9.79 -13.64 -6.40
N LEU A 56 -9.67 -13.40 -5.08
CA LEU A 56 -10.24 -12.19 -4.49
C LEU A 56 -9.69 -10.90 -5.14
N VAL A 57 -8.39 -10.84 -5.41
CA VAL A 57 -7.79 -9.67 -6.09
C VAL A 57 -8.35 -9.50 -7.50
N SER A 58 -8.59 -10.60 -8.22
CA SER A 58 -9.24 -10.59 -9.54
C SER A 58 -10.68 -10.08 -9.45
N ASN A 59 -11.45 -10.59 -8.49
CA ASN A 59 -12.83 -10.15 -8.26
C ASN A 59 -12.90 -8.66 -7.91
N VAL A 60 -12.00 -8.14 -7.07
CA VAL A 60 -11.92 -6.70 -6.78
C VAL A 60 -11.62 -5.89 -8.04
N SER A 61 -10.75 -6.39 -8.93
CA SER A 61 -10.49 -5.73 -10.21
C SER A 61 -11.73 -5.68 -11.09
N GLU A 62 -12.46 -6.78 -11.20
CA GLU A 62 -13.67 -6.87 -12.04
C GLU A 62 -14.84 -6.05 -11.47
N VAL A 63 -15.08 -6.18 -10.18
CA VAL A 63 -16.31 -5.69 -9.54
C VAL A 63 -16.16 -4.24 -9.09
N VAL A 64 -14.95 -3.84 -8.66
CA VAL A 64 -14.69 -2.50 -8.16
C VAL A 64 -13.94 -1.66 -9.18
N GLN A 65 -12.72 -2.07 -9.55
CA GLN A 65 -11.82 -1.23 -10.37
C GLN A 65 -12.38 -0.91 -11.75
N LYS A 66 -12.93 -1.89 -12.47
CA LYS A 66 -13.47 -1.68 -13.82
C LYS A 66 -14.69 -0.73 -13.89
N LYS A 67 -15.37 -0.53 -12.76
CA LYS A 67 -16.52 0.39 -12.66
C LYS A 67 -16.11 1.83 -12.41
N LEU A 68 -14.86 2.06 -12.00
CA LEU A 68 -14.34 3.38 -11.72
C LEU A 68 -13.93 4.10 -13.02
N LYS A 69 -14.18 5.41 -13.05
CA LYS A 69 -13.80 6.27 -14.17
C LYS A 69 -12.69 7.24 -13.82
N ASP A 70 -12.57 7.57 -12.54
CA ASP A 70 -11.56 8.48 -12.04
C ASP A 70 -10.24 7.72 -11.83
N LEU A 71 -9.17 8.18 -12.45
CA LEU A 71 -7.83 7.59 -12.33
C LEU A 71 -7.34 7.63 -10.87
N ILE A 72 -7.68 8.69 -10.12
CA ILE A 72 -7.28 8.79 -8.71
C ILE A 72 -7.90 7.65 -7.91
N GLU A 73 -9.19 7.36 -8.12
CA GLU A 73 -9.87 6.25 -7.45
C GLU A 73 -9.34 4.89 -7.90
N ILE A 74 -9.07 4.69 -9.20
CA ILE A 74 -8.51 3.46 -9.76
C ILE A 74 -7.19 3.09 -9.09
N TYR A 75 -6.33 4.08 -8.78
CA TYR A 75 -5.04 3.86 -8.12
C TYR A 75 -5.11 3.85 -6.59
N ASN A 76 -6.28 4.14 -6.00
CA ASN A 76 -6.50 4.17 -4.57
C ASN A 76 -7.47 3.05 -4.11
N ILE A 77 -7.19 1.83 -4.57
CA ILE A 77 -7.87 0.62 -4.13
C ILE A 77 -6.93 -0.16 -3.20
N TYR A 78 -7.41 -0.50 -2.02
CA TYR A 78 -6.71 -1.29 -1.03
C TYR A 78 -7.45 -2.59 -0.74
N ILE A 79 -6.73 -3.70 -0.66
CA ILE A 79 -7.23 -4.96 -0.12
C ILE A 79 -6.48 -5.23 1.17
N VAL A 80 -7.21 -5.33 2.28
CA VAL A 80 -6.66 -5.56 3.61
C VAL A 80 -7.04 -6.98 4.04
N PHE A 81 -6.07 -7.86 4.05
CA PHE A 81 -6.23 -9.23 4.52
C PHE A 81 -6.03 -9.26 6.03
N PHE A 82 -7.06 -9.67 6.74
CA PHE A 82 -6.99 -9.95 8.17
C PHE A 82 -6.75 -11.44 8.35
N GLN A 83 -5.56 -11.82 8.83
CA GLN A 83 -5.19 -13.21 9.04
C GLN A 83 -4.31 -13.33 10.29
N PRO A 84 -4.84 -13.82 11.43
CA PRO A 84 -4.11 -13.87 12.69
C PRO A 84 -2.82 -14.68 12.62
N GLN A 85 -2.89 -15.81 11.92
CA GLN A 85 -1.76 -16.71 11.70
C GLN A 85 -1.46 -16.74 10.21
N VAL A 86 -0.26 -16.29 9.84
CA VAL A 86 0.20 -16.25 8.45
C VAL A 86 1.72 -16.23 8.42
N GLU A 87 2.31 -17.05 7.54
CA GLU A 87 3.74 -17.08 7.29
C GLU A 87 4.25 -15.79 6.63
N GLU A 88 5.47 -15.38 6.97
CA GLU A 88 6.11 -14.19 6.42
C GLU A 88 6.28 -14.22 4.90
N SER A 89 6.59 -15.39 4.38
CA SER A 89 6.74 -15.63 2.94
C SER A 89 5.44 -15.34 2.17
N LEU A 90 4.29 -15.74 2.73
CA LEU A 90 2.99 -15.50 2.14
C LEU A 90 2.62 -14.01 2.25
N VAL A 91 2.87 -13.36 3.40
CA VAL A 91 2.70 -11.92 3.58
C VAL A 91 3.47 -11.16 2.51
N TYR A 92 4.76 -11.45 2.37
CA TYR A 92 5.61 -10.83 1.36
C TYR A 92 5.07 -11.03 -0.07
N SER A 93 4.65 -12.27 -0.40
CA SER A 93 4.09 -12.58 -1.72
C SER A 93 2.83 -11.78 -2.04
N ILE A 94 1.95 -11.59 -1.06
CA ILE A 94 0.71 -10.82 -1.21
C ILE A 94 1.02 -9.34 -1.35
N GLU A 95 1.83 -8.76 -0.45
CA GLU A 95 2.08 -7.32 -0.40
C GLU A 95 2.95 -6.83 -1.57
N GLN A 96 3.86 -7.67 -2.09
CA GLN A 96 4.67 -7.34 -3.27
C GLN A 96 3.91 -7.49 -4.60
N ASN A 97 2.74 -8.09 -4.60
CA ASN A 97 1.94 -8.21 -5.81
C ASN A 97 1.37 -6.85 -6.23
N LYS A 98 1.74 -6.39 -7.43
CA LYS A 98 1.38 -5.07 -7.97
C LYS A 98 0.11 -5.07 -8.83
N TYR A 99 -0.53 -6.22 -9.03
CA TYR A 99 -1.71 -6.32 -9.87
C TYR A 99 -2.92 -5.62 -9.22
N SER A 100 -3.55 -4.72 -9.95
CA SER A 100 -4.85 -4.10 -9.65
C SER A 100 -4.89 -3.14 -8.44
N SER A 101 -4.46 -3.57 -7.26
CA SER A 101 -4.69 -2.87 -5.99
C SER A 101 -3.46 -2.95 -5.07
N ARG A 102 -3.43 -2.13 -4.03
CA ARG A 102 -2.45 -2.24 -2.93
C ARG A 102 -2.97 -3.26 -1.92
N LYS A 103 -2.11 -4.20 -1.52
CA LYS A 103 -2.45 -5.25 -0.57
C LYS A 103 -1.70 -5.04 0.73
N ILE A 104 -2.38 -5.30 1.83
CA ILE A 104 -1.82 -5.22 3.18
C ILE A 104 -2.30 -6.44 3.94
N VAL A 105 -1.42 -7.09 4.67
CA VAL A 105 -1.76 -8.23 5.54
C VAL A 105 -1.64 -7.80 6.99
N LEU A 106 -2.70 -7.99 7.75
CA LEU A 106 -2.76 -7.70 9.18
C LEU A 106 -2.92 -8.99 9.97
N ARG A 107 -1.97 -9.28 10.87
CA ARG A 107 -2.02 -10.44 11.78
C ARG A 107 -3.02 -10.22 12.92
N LYS A 108 -4.29 -10.05 12.56
CA LYS A 108 -5.41 -9.79 13.47
C LYS A 108 -6.69 -10.39 12.90
N GLU A 109 -7.68 -10.61 13.76
CA GLU A 109 -9.05 -10.91 13.32
C GLU A 109 -9.70 -9.69 12.68
N LEU A 110 -10.55 -9.93 11.69
CA LEU A 110 -11.44 -8.91 11.13
C LEU A 110 -12.50 -8.55 12.17
N PRO A 111 -12.54 -7.29 12.64
CA PRO A 111 -13.52 -6.91 13.64
C PRO A 111 -14.95 -6.93 13.09
N ASP A 112 -15.88 -7.46 13.86
CA ASP A 112 -17.32 -7.39 13.53
C ASP A 112 -17.87 -5.96 13.78
N GLU A 113 -17.25 -5.21 14.71
CA GLU A 113 -17.65 -3.83 15.02
C GLU A 113 -17.08 -2.83 14.02
N LYS A 114 -17.96 -2.11 13.29
CA LYS A 114 -17.60 -1.11 12.27
C LYS A 114 -16.60 -0.05 12.80
N LYS A 115 -16.86 0.50 13.99
CA LYS A 115 -15.96 1.50 14.62
C LYS A 115 -14.53 1.00 14.82
N ARG A 116 -14.40 -0.25 15.28
CA ARG A 116 -13.08 -0.85 15.50
C ARG A 116 -12.36 -1.10 14.19
N LEU A 117 -13.09 -1.52 13.15
CA LEU A 117 -12.54 -1.66 11.79
C LEU A 117 -12.03 -0.32 11.26
N GLU A 118 -12.84 0.73 11.37
CA GLU A 118 -12.47 2.10 10.96
C GLU A 118 -11.20 2.61 11.66
N GLN A 119 -11.07 2.36 12.95
CA GLN A 119 -9.87 2.73 13.72
C GLN A 119 -8.62 2.01 13.21
N ILE A 120 -8.71 0.70 12.97
CA ILE A 120 -7.59 -0.09 12.45
C ILE A 120 -7.20 0.41 11.05
N ILE A 121 -8.17 0.60 10.17
CA ILE A 121 -7.94 1.09 8.81
C ILE A 121 -7.34 2.50 8.82
N SER A 122 -7.92 3.41 9.62
CA SER A 122 -7.39 4.78 9.75
C SER A 122 -5.94 4.78 10.22
N SER A 123 -5.65 4.02 11.27
CA SER A 123 -4.30 3.93 11.82
C SER A 123 -3.29 3.31 10.84
N LYS A 124 -3.72 2.34 10.03
CA LYS A 124 -2.80 1.62 9.14
C LYS A 124 -2.58 2.33 7.81
N LEU A 125 -3.62 2.93 7.24
CA LEU A 125 -3.55 3.52 5.90
C LEU A 125 -3.27 5.03 5.91
N PHE A 126 -3.68 5.75 6.96
CA PHE A 126 -3.73 7.20 6.90
C PHE A 126 -2.96 7.89 8.03
N ASP A 127 -2.75 7.24 9.17
CA ASP A 127 -2.02 7.83 10.28
C ASP A 127 -0.53 7.52 10.13
N LEU A 128 0.17 8.32 9.33
CA LEU A 128 1.62 8.29 9.25
C LEU A 128 2.20 8.80 10.59
N LYS A 129 2.61 7.86 11.43
CA LYS A 129 3.52 8.21 12.55
C LYS A 129 4.90 8.43 11.94
N ILE A 130 5.21 9.67 11.63
CA ILE A 130 6.59 10.07 11.38
C ILE A 130 7.24 10.09 12.75
N GLU A 131 7.83 8.97 13.17
CA GLU A 131 8.80 9.00 14.25
C GLU A 131 9.94 9.89 13.73
N LYS A 132 10.08 11.07 14.34
CA LYS A 132 11.32 11.83 14.21
C LYS A 132 12.38 10.98 14.92
N GLU A 133 13.01 10.10 14.17
CA GLU A 133 14.31 9.62 14.62
C GLU A 133 15.14 10.86 14.93
N ASN A 134 15.61 10.94 16.17
CA ASN A 134 16.55 11.99 16.56
C ASN A 134 17.66 11.99 15.53
N SER A 135 17.76 13.08 14.81
CA SER A 135 18.61 13.27 13.64
C SER A 135 20.11 13.28 13.94
N GLU A 136 20.55 12.52 14.95
CA GLU A 136 21.98 12.39 15.33
C GLU A 136 22.69 11.23 14.63
N GLN A 137 21.98 10.38 13.89
CA GLN A 137 22.61 9.47 12.93
C GLN A 137 22.26 9.89 11.50
N ARG A 138 22.72 11.06 11.09
CA ARG A 138 22.96 11.31 9.70
C ARG A 138 24.07 10.35 9.27
N CYS A 139 23.73 9.35 8.48
CA CYS A 139 24.74 8.70 7.65
C CYS A 139 25.28 9.78 6.71
N PHE A 140 26.30 10.48 7.18
CA PHE A 140 27.14 11.28 6.30
C PHE A 140 27.81 10.29 5.36
N ILE A 141 27.38 10.23 4.13
CA ILE A 141 28.31 9.93 3.05
C ILE A 141 29.21 11.15 3.06
N GLU A 142 30.43 11.00 3.61
CA GLU A 142 31.42 12.07 3.64
C GLU A 142 31.53 12.64 2.22
N GLY A 143 31.10 13.88 2.05
CA GLY A 143 31.30 14.64 0.84
C GLY A 143 30.10 15.23 0.14
N MET A 144 28.84 14.90 0.49
CA MET A 144 27.69 15.50 -0.18
C MET A 144 26.50 15.79 0.71
N ASP A 145 26.24 17.08 0.87
CA ASP A 145 25.00 17.58 1.42
C ASP A 145 24.00 17.81 0.28
N PHE A 146 23.29 16.74 -0.14
CA PHE A 146 22.29 16.81 -1.22
C PHE A 146 21.17 17.82 -0.93
N ILE A 147 20.94 18.16 0.33
CA ILE A 147 19.90 19.11 0.73
C ILE A 147 20.33 20.55 0.42
N THR A 148 21.62 20.84 0.51
CA THR A 148 22.15 22.17 0.16
C THR A 148 22.09 22.43 -1.35
N ILE A 149 22.29 21.40 -2.17
CA ILE A 149 22.24 21.50 -3.64
C ILE A 149 20.84 21.87 -4.15
N PHE A 150 19.77 21.38 -3.50
CA PHE A 150 18.39 21.66 -3.94
C PHE A 150 17.83 23.01 -3.49
N ASN A 151 18.52 23.71 -2.57
CA ASN A 151 18.06 25.01 -2.03
C ASN A 151 18.81 26.22 -2.56
N ASP A 152 19.76 26.03 -3.48
CA ASP A 152 20.57 27.14 -4.02
C ASP A 152 20.14 27.46 -5.46
N GLU A 153 20.11 28.76 -5.80
CA GLU A 153 19.79 29.26 -7.16
C GLU A 153 20.81 28.81 -8.23
N ASN A 154 21.93 28.20 -7.84
CA ASN A 154 22.94 27.61 -8.70
C ASN A 154 22.84 26.08 -8.88
N CYS A 155 21.78 25.45 -8.45
CA CYS A 155 21.58 24.00 -8.45
C CYS A 155 21.95 23.30 -9.79
N GLU A 156 21.60 23.89 -10.93
CA GLU A 156 21.95 23.33 -12.24
C GLU A 156 23.46 23.30 -12.53
N LYS A 157 24.21 24.29 -12.05
CA LYS A 157 25.66 24.37 -12.26
C LYS A 157 26.42 23.38 -11.39
N GLU A 158 26.01 23.26 -10.13
CA GLU A 158 26.60 22.31 -9.19
C GLU A 158 26.29 20.87 -9.59
N LEU A 159 25.06 20.58 -10.08
CA LEU A 159 24.69 19.26 -10.58
C LEU A 159 25.50 18.87 -11.84
N LYS A 160 25.71 19.81 -12.78
CA LYS A 160 26.53 19.56 -13.96
C LYS A 160 27.99 19.28 -13.59
N LYS A 161 28.55 20.06 -12.69
CA LYS A 161 29.91 19.85 -12.20
C LYS A 161 30.09 18.47 -11.57
N TYR A 162 29.12 18.06 -10.74
CA TYR A 162 29.12 16.73 -10.12
C TYR A 162 29.03 15.59 -11.13
N ILE A 163 28.16 15.72 -12.14
CA ILE A 163 28.03 14.71 -13.20
C ILE A 163 29.34 14.61 -14.00
N GLU A 164 30.00 15.72 -14.29
CA GLU A 164 31.29 15.77 -15.00
C GLU A 164 32.41 15.13 -14.17
N GLU A 165 32.45 15.37 -12.85
CA GLU A 165 33.42 14.76 -11.93
C GLU A 165 33.21 13.24 -11.82
N CYS A 166 31.96 12.75 -11.64
CA CYS A 166 31.68 11.34 -11.62
C CYS A 166 31.98 10.63 -12.96
N ALA A 167 31.70 11.28 -14.07
CA ALA A 167 32.03 10.74 -15.39
C ALA A 167 33.53 10.63 -15.61
N TRP A 168 34.30 11.61 -15.12
CA TRP A 168 35.77 11.61 -15.20
C TRP A 168 36.40 10.51 -14.33
N GLU A 169 35.90 10.31 -13.11
CA GLU A 169 36.34 9.23 -12.23
C GLU A 169 36.05 7.85 -12.85
N ALA A 170 34.84 7.64 -13.38
CA ALA A 170 34.48 6.39 -14.03
C ALA A 170 35.27 6.05 -15.29
N MET A 171 35.85 7.07 -15.97
CA MET A 171 36.76 6.89 -17.10
C MET A 171 38.18 6.54 -16.66
N ASN A 172 38.60 7.01 -15.48
CA ASN A 172 39.98 6.79 -14.99
C ASN A 172 40.12 5.51 -14.16
N GLU A 173 39.03 4.93 -13.61
CA GLU A 173 39.07 3.62 -12.96
C GLU A 173 39.18 2.42 -13.92
N LYS A 174 39.09 2.67 -15.24
CA LYS A 174 39.24 1.62 -16.29
C LYS A 174 40.61 1.56 -16.94
N ASN A 175 41.56 2.30 -16.46
CA ASN A 175 42.99 2.21 -16.82
C ASN A 175 43.79 1.82 -15.59
#